data_5581eb18009a81016f4aad0e4b5a11cd
#
_entry.id   5581eb18009a81016f4aad0e4b5a11cd
#
_cell.length_a   1.000
_cell.length_b   1.000
_cell.length_c   1.000
_cell.angle_alpha   90.00
_cell.angle_beta   90.00
_cell.angle_gamma   90.00
#
_symmetry.space_group_name_H-M   'P 1'
#
loop_
_entity.id
_entity.type
_entity.pdbx_description
1 polymer ?
#
loop_
_entity_poly.entity_id
_entity_poly.type
_entity_poly.pdbx_seq_one_letter_code
_entity_poly.pdbx_strand_id
1 'polypeptide(L)'
;FQRGIGDTTDVVQKEMYTFDDKGGRSITLRPEGTAGAVRSFLENGLCNEALPQKVCYLTSCYRYEKPQAGRLREFHQFGVECFGSASPLADAEIIALAKSLFDSLGVKDLSLEINSIGCPTCRAEYHKALKEYFSSRKDELCDTCKGRLDRNPMRILDCKSPICHEIAKGAPVVIDYLCDECREHFEMVQKYLKAQNIEYTINPQIVRGL
;
A
#
# COMPACT_ATOMS: atom_id res chain seq x y z
N PHE A 1 -10.52 2.96 -12.03
CA PHE A 1 -9.35 2.32 -11.40
C PHE A 1 -8.08 3.16 -11.57
N GLN A 2 -7.71 3.60 -12.78
CA GLN A 2 -6.50 4.39 -13.02
C GLN A 2 -6.37 5.57 -12.06
N ARG A 3 -7.42 6.39 -11.89
CA ARG A 3 -7.40 7.55 -10.98
C ARG A 3 -7.23 7.18 -9.51
N GLY A 4 -7.79 6.04 -9.08
CA GLY A 4 -7.75 5.63 -7.68
C GLY A 4 -6.45 4.92 -7.29
N ILE A 5 -5.93 4.08 -8.20
CA ILE A 5 -4.72 3.28 -7.94
C ILE A 5 -3.45 4.06 -8.30
N GLY A 6 -3.52 4.95 -9.29
CA GLY A 6 -2.41 5.74 -9.81
C GLY A 6 -1.76 5.13 -11.05
N ASP A 7 -1.53 5.99 -12.05
CA ASP A 7 -1.06 5.59 -13.39
C ASP A 7 0.35 4.96 -13.39
N THR A 8 1.12 5.15 -12.32
CA THR A 8 2.51 4.65 -12.23
C THR A 8 2.62 3.27 -11.60
N THR A 9 1.50 2.67 -11.16
CA THR A 9 1.51 1.35 -10.52
C THR A 9 1.61 0.22 -11.55
N ASP A 10 2.24 -0.89 -11.17
CA ASP A 10 2.34 -2.07 -12.04
C ASP A 10 0.95 -2.64 -12.35
N VAL A 11 0.03 -2.57 -11.40
CA VAL A 11 -1.36 -3.02 -11.56
C VAL A 11 -2.01 -2.29 -12.75
N VAL A 12 -1.89 -0.97 -12.81
CA VAL A 12 -2.49 -0.17 -13.90
C VAL A 12 -1.75 -0.36 -15.21
N GLN A 13 -0.42 -0.38 -15.19
CA GLN A 13 0.38 -0.41 -16.41
C GLN A 13 0.46 -1.78 -17.07
N LYS A 14 0.38 -2.87 -16.31
CA LYS A 14 0.73 -4.21 -16.80
C LYS A 14 -0.32 -5.28 -16.51
N GLU A 15 -1.14 -5.09 -15.45
CA GLU A 15 -1.93 -6.19 -14.91
C GLU A 15 -3.44 -6.03 -15.12
N MET A 16 -3.91 -4.84 -15.46
CA MET A 16 -5.33 -4.61 -15.73
C MET A 16 -5.79 -5.26 -17.03
N TYR A 17 -6.90 -5.98 -16.97
CA TYR A 17 -7.64 -6.41 -18.17
C TYR A 17 -8.57 -5.30 -18.61
N THR A 18 -8.22 -4.61 -19.69
CA THR A 18 -9.05 -3.58 -20.32
C THR A 18 -9.28 -3.95 -21.78
N PHE A 19 -10.54 -3.92 -22.21
CA PHE A 19 -10.98 -4.26 -23.57
C PHE A 19 -12.25 -3.51 -23.91
N ASP A 20 -12.59 -3.45 -25.18
CA ASP A 20 -13.84 -2.85 -25.64
C ASP A 20 -14.94 -3.92 -25.73
N ASP A 21 -16.15 -3.57 -25.28
CA ASP A 21 -17.31 -4.41 -25.46
C ASP A 21 -17.84 -4.32 -26.93
N LYS A 22 -18.89 -5.13 -27.23
CA LYS A 22 -19.52 -5.13 -28.55
C LYS A 22 -20.14 -3.79 -28.97
N GLY A 23 -20.37 -2.90 -28.01
CA GLY A 23 -20.88 -1.55 -28.22
C GLY A 23 -19.79 -0.48 -28.31
N GLY A 24 -18.50 -0.86 -28.32
CA GLY A 24 -17.36 0.06 -28.39
C GLY A 24 -17.09 0.80 -27.08
N ARG A 25 -17.58 0.31 -25.93
CA ARG A 25 -17.32 0.89 -24.62
C ARG A 25 -16.14 0.20 -23.96
N SER A 26 -15.21 0.99 -23.42
CA SER A 26 -14.07 0.46 -22.68
C SER A 26 -14.52 -0.15 -21.37
N ILE A 27 -14.21 -1.42 -21.18
CA ILE A 27 -14.51 -2.22 -19.98
C ILE A 27 -13.20 -2.62 -19.31
N THR A 28 -13.15 -2.51 -17.99
CA THR A 28 -12.03 -2.99 -17.20
C THR A 28 -12.54 -4.00 -16.17
N LEU A 29 -11.93 -5.19 -16.14
CA LEU A 29 -12.17 -6.12 -15.03
C LEU A 29 -11.50 -5.56 -13.79
N ARG A 30 -12.19 -5.63 -12.64
CA ARG A 30 -11.70 -5.03 -11.39
C ARG A 30 -10.39 -5.70 -10.94
N PRO A 31 -9.30 -4.94 -10.76
CA PRO A 31 -8.03 -5.48 -10.30
C PRO A 31 -7.90 -5.51 -8.76
N GLU A 32 -8.81 -4.82 -8.06
CA GLU A 32 -8.87 -4.69 -6.59
C GLU A 32 -10.26 -4.20 -6.16
N GLY A 33 -10.57 -4.22 -4.85
CA GLY A 33 -11.88 -3.86 -4.34
C GLY A 33 -12.00 -2.45 -3.78
N THR A 34 -10.91 -1.83 -3.34
CA THR A 34 -10.90 -0.53 -2.66
C THR A 34 -11.52 0.59 -3.49
N ALA A 35 -11.14 0.71 -4.78
CA ALA A 35 -11.70 1.73 -5.66
C ALA A 35 -13.23 1.57 -5.84
N GLY A 36 -13.72 0.33 -5.86
CA GLY A 36 -15.15 0.05 -5.89
C GLY A 36 -15.86 0.46 -4.59
N ALA A 37 -15.26 0.17 -3.45
CA ALA A 37 -15.78 0.56 -2.13
C ALA A 37 -15.81 2.09 -1.98
N VAL A 38 -14.73 2.79 -2.34
CA VAL A 38 -14.66 4.27 -2.33
C VAL A 38 -15.74 4.86 -3.24
N ARG A 39 -15.90 4.33 -4.44
CA ARG A 39 -16.93 4.78 -5.38
C ARG A 39 -18.33 4.59 -4.81
N SER A 40 -18.61 3.44 -4.24
CA SER A 40 -19.90 3.16 -3.58
C SER A 40 -20.16 4.12 -2.41
N PHE A 41 -19.15 4.39 -1.59
CA PHE A 41 -19.22 5.34 -0.49
C PHE A 41 -19.62 6.74 -0.98
N LEU A 42 -19.01 7.22 -2.07
CA LEU A 42 -19.28 8.55 -2.63
C LEU A 42 -20.63 8.62 -3.37
N GLU A 43 -20.94 7.63 -4.24
CA GLU A 43 -22.16 7.63 -5.07
C GLU A 43 -23.43 7.44 -4.25
N ASN A 44 -23.36 6.75 -3.11
CA ASN A 44 -24.50 6.60 -2.20
C ASN A 44 -24.56 7.68 -1.12
N GLY A 45 -23.68 8.68 -1.15
CA GLY A 45 -23.71 9.80 -0.22
C GLY A 45 -23.36 9.43 1.23
N LEU A 46 -22.71 8.27 1.48
CA LEU A 46 -22.36 7.82 2.83
C LEU A 46 -21.39 8.78 3.54
N CYS A 47 -20.70 9.63 2.79
CA CYS A 47 -19.88 10.70 3.36
C CYS A 47 -20.69 11.78 4.11
N ASN A 48 -22.02 11.84 3.90
CA ASN A 48 -22.91 12.77 4.60
C ASN A 48 -23.55 12.15 5.87
N GLU A 49 -23.28 10.89 6.15
CA GLU A 49 -23.75 10.20 7.33
C GLU A 49 -22.74 10.29 8.48
N ALA A 50 -23.08 9.68 9.62
CA ALA A 50 -22.19 9.65 10.78
C ALA A 50 -20.89 8.92 10.46
N LEU A 51 -19.76 9.55 10.75
CA LEU A 51 -18.42 9.00 10.56
C LEU A 51 -17.81 8.54 11.89
N PRO A 52 -16.92 7.56 11.91
CA PRO A 52 -16.39 6.84 10.74
C PRO A 52 -17.36 5.79 10.20
N GLN A 53 -17.38 5.63 8.87
CA GLN A 53 -18.07 4.53 8.20
C GLN A 53 -17.12 3.35 8.01
N LYS A 54 -17.53 2.17 8.45
CA LYS A 54 -16.76 0.92 8.32
C LYS A 54 -17.49 -0.02 7.39
N VAL A 55 -16.84 -0.41 6.32
CA VAL A 55 -17.42 -1.30 5.31
C VAL A 55 -16.49 -2.47 5.05
N CYS A 56 -17.07 -3.59 4.61
CA CYS A 56 -16.31 -4.74 4.13
C CYS A 56 -16.87 -5.22 2.80
N TYR A 57 -16.04 -5.92 2.05
CA TYR A 57 -16.44 -6.55 0.80
C TYR A 57 -15.74 -7.89 0.61
N LEU A 58 -16.39 -8.76 -0.15
CA LEU A 58 -15.82 -9.98 -0.70
C LEU A 58 -16.12 -9.98 -2.20
N THR A 59 -15.08 -9.96 -3.02
CA THR A 59 -15.25 -9.82 -4.47
C THR A 59 -14.18 -10.57 -5.26
N SER A 60 -14.54 -11.03 -6.46
CA SER A 60 -13.56 -11.53 -7.42
C SER A 60 -12.79 -10.38 -8.03
N CYS A 61 -11.48 -10.54 -8.14
CA CYS A 61 -10.55 -9.60 -8.76
C CYS A 61 -9.78 -10.30 -9.87
N TYR A 62 -9.29 -9.51 -10.84
CA TYR A 62 -8.63 -10.02 -12.05
C TYR A 62 -7.37 -9.25 -12.33
N ARG A 63 -6.21 -9.96 -12.41
CA ARG A 63 -4.92 -9.39 -12.75
C ARG A 63 -4.18 -10.25 -13.76
N TYR A 64 -3.60 -9.62 -14.79
CA TYR A 64 -2.75 -10.29 -15.77
C TYR A 64 -1.35 -10.52 -15.19
N GLU A 65 -1.29 -11.38 -14.18
CA GLU A 65 -0.03 -11.78 -13.57
C GLU A 65 0.50 -13.08 -14.19
N LYS A 66 1.80 -13.33 -14.00
CA LYS A 66 2.38 -14.63 -14.36
C LYS A 66 1.83 -15.67 -13.36
N PRO A 67 1.06 -16.66 -13.83
CA PRO A 67 0.50 -17.68 -12.95
C PRO A 67 1.61 -18.48 -12.24
N GLN A 68 1.42 -18.70 -10.95
CA GLN A 68 2.28 -19.55 -10.12
C GLN A 68 1.49 -20.07 -8.93
N ALA A 69 2.07 -20.97 -8.12
CA ALA A 69 1.41 -21.44 -6.91
C ALA A 69 0.99 -20.26 -6.01
N GLY A 70 -0.28 -20.24 -5.62
CA GLY A 70 -0.86 -19.19 -4.79
C GLY A 70 -1.09 -17.84 -5.50
N ARG A 71 -0.83 -17.73 -6.82
CA ARG A 71 -1.06 -16.50 -7.57
C ARG A 71 -1.80 -16.78 -8.87
N LEU A 72 -3.11 -16.52 -8.86
CA LEU A 72 -4.03 -16.75 -9.96
C LEU A 72 -4.38 -15.43 -10.66
N ARG A 73 -4.87 -15.51 -11.89
CA ARG A 73 -5.37 -14.35 -12.66
C ARG A 73 -6.77 -13.93 -12.23
N GLU A 74 -7.56 -14.86 -11.74
CA GLU A 74 -8.78 -14.60 -10.98
C GLU A 74 -8.53 -15.02 -9.53
N PHE A 75 -8.86 -14.15 -8.59
CA PHE A 75 -8.72 -14.40 -7.16
C PHE A 75 -9.83 -13.68 -6.39
N HIS A 76 -10.10 -14.11 -5.17
CA HIS A 76 -11.04 -13.44 -4.30
C HIS A 76 -10.30 -12.53 -3.33
N GLN A 77 -10.85 -11.35 -3.12
CA GLN A 77 -10.35 -10.37 -2.17
C GLN A 77 -11.42 -10.08 -1.12
N PHE A 78 -11.10 -10.38 0.13
CA PHE A 78 -11.81 -9.82 1.27
C PHE A 78 -11.11 -8.51 1.64
N GLY A 79 -11.88 -7.44 1.77
CA GLY A 79 -11.35 -6.14 2.15
C GLY A 79 -12.22 -5.46 3.19
N VAL A 80 -11.58 -4.59 3.97
CA VAL A 80 -12.24 -3.71 4.93
C VAL A 80 -11.72 -2.30 4.74
N GLU A 81 -12.63 -1.33 4.84
CA GLU A 81 -12.30 0.09 4.70
C GLU A 81 -12.90 0.85 5.88
N CYS A 82 -12.16 1.82 6.40
CA CYS A 82 -12.62 2.76 7.42
C CYS A 82 -12.52 4.17 6.87
N PHE A 83 -13.66 4.81 6.60
CA PHE A 83 -13.71 6.15 6.02
C PHE A 83 -14.04 7.19 7.08
N GLY A 84 -13.35 8.34 7.01
CA GLY A 84 -13.67 9.50 7.83
C GLY A 84 -13.09 9.50 9.24
N SER A 85 -12.03 8.73 9.48
CA SER A 85 -11.24 8.80 10.71
C SER A 85 -9.78 9.04 10.41
N ALA A 86 -9.20 10.03 11.07
CA ALA A 86 -7.75 10.28 11.12
C ALA A 86 -7.13 9.77 12.44
N SER A 87 -7.87 9.02 13.23
CA SER A 87 -7.40 8.52 14.52
C SER A 87 -6.44 7.34 14.36
N PRO A 88 -5.30 7.31 15.08
CA PRO A 88 -4.41 6.16 15.12
C PRO A 88 -5.09 4.89 15.67
N LEU A 89 -6.21 5.03 16.37
CA LEU A 89 -7.03 3.90 16.81
C LEU A 89 -7.68 3.18 15.62
N ALA A 90 -8.08 3.90 14.57
CA ALA A 90 -8.65 3.29 13.37
C ALA A 90 -7.64 2.39 12.65
N ASP A 91 -6.38 2.83 12.56
CA ASP A 91 -5.30 2.00 11.97
C ASP A 91 -5.04 0.75 12.82
N ALA A 92 -4.94 0.93 14.14
CA ALA A 92 -4.73 -0.20 15.05
C ALA A 92 -5.91 -1.20 15.02
N GLU A 93 -7.14 -0.72 14.88
CA GLU A 93 -8.34 -1.56 14.75
C GLU A 93 -8.31 -2.42 13.48
N ILE A 94 -7.91 -1.85 12.33
CA ILE A 94 -7.80 -2.59 11.07
C ILE A 94 -6.70 -3.66 11.17
N ILE A 95 -5.57 -3.35 11.79
CA ILE A 95 -4.49 -4.32 12.03
C ILE A 95 -4.98 -5.45 12.94
N ALA A 96 -5.65 -5.11 14.04
CA ALA A 96 -6.20 -6.08 14.98
C ALA A 96 -7.26 -6.98 14.34
N LEU A 97 -8.11 -6.42 13.47
CA LEU A 97 -9.09 -7.18 12.71
C LEU A 97 -8.42 -8.17 11.76
N ALA A 98 -7.37 -7.75 11.03
CA ALA A 98 -6.63 -8.62 10.13
C ALA A 98 -6.01 -9.79 10.93
N LYS A 99 -5.38 -9.51 12.07
CA LYS A 99 -4.82 -10.56 12.93
C LYS A 99 -5.90 -11.53 13.42
N SER A 100 -7.00 -11.02 13.94
CA SER A 100 -8.11 -11.83 14.43
C SER A 100 -8.73 -12.71 13.33
N LEU A 101 -8.84 -12.19 12.10
CA LEU A 101 -9.29 -12.96 10.95
C LEU A 101 -8.35 -14.13 10.66
N PHE A 102 -7.04 -13.88 10.58
CA PHE A 102 -6.07 -14.94 10.31
C PHE A 102 -6.03 -15.98 11.44
N ASP A 103 -6.11 -15.55 12.68
CA ASP A 103 -6.19 -16.46 13.83
C ASP A 103 -7.44 -17.36 13.73
N SER A 104 -8.60 -16.80 13.39
CA SER A 104 -9.86 -17.55 13.23
C SER A 104 -9.83 -18.54 12.04
N LEU A 105 -9.03 -18.24 11.02
CA LEU A 105 -8.80 -19.13 9.88
C LEU A 105 -7.72 -20.19 10.16
N GLY A 106 -7.11 -20.16 11.34
CA GLY A 106 -6.07 -21.10 11.75
C GLY A 106 -4.73 -20.88 11.05
N VAL A 107 -4.49 -19.70 10.47
CA VAL A 107 -3.18 -19.35 9.89
C VAL A 107 -2.20 -19.10 11.03
N LYS A 108 -1.09 -19.85 11.01
CA LYS A 108 -0.04 -19.82 12.04
C LYS A 108 1.21 -19.14 11.51
N ASP A 109 2.13 -18.84 12.42
CA ASP A 109 3.48 -18.30 12.12
C ASP A 109 3.41 -16.97 11.36
N LEU A 110 2.48 -16.10 11.75
CA LEU A 110 2.34 -14.76 11.20
C LEU A 110 3.37 -13.81 11.80
N SER A 111 4.03 -13.04 10.97
CA SER A 111 4.85 -11.89 11.36
C SER A 111 4.15 -10.60 10.95
N LEU A 112 3.89 -9.73 11.91
CA LEU A 112 3.33 -8.40 11.65
C LEU A 112 4.47 -7.39 11.54
N GLU A 113 4.58 -6.78 10.39
CA GLU A 113 5.51 -5.69 10.16
C GLU A 113 4.72 -4.41 9.88
N ILE A 114 5.10 -3.32 10.54
CA ILE A 114 4.45 -2.02 10.38
C ILE A 114 5.48 -0.96 10.02
N ASN A 115 5.01 0.09 9.34
CA ASN A 115 5.78 1.30 9.07
C ASN A 115 4.84 2.50 8.92
N SER A 116 5.39 3.71 8.95
CA SER A 116 4.69 4.93 8.58
C SER A 116 5.33 5.51 7.32
N ILE A 117 4.51 5.89 6.35
CA ILE A 117 4.97 6.60 5.15
C ILE A 117 4.83 8.12 5.29
N GLY A 118 4.36 8.60 6.42
CA GLY A 118 4.16 10.01 6.73
C GLY A 118 3.09 10.71 5.86
N CYS A 119 2.90 11.98 6.13
CA CYS A 119 2.04 12.86 5.34
C CYS A 119 2.72 13.31 4.03
N PRO A 120 2.02 14.05 3.15
CA PRO A 120 2.63 14.57 1.91
C PRO A 120 3.90 15.39 2.13
N THR A 121 3.97 16.17 3.21
CA THR A 121 5.16 16.97 3.57
C THR A 121 6.34 16.08 3.93
N CYS A 122 6.14 15.09 4.82
CA CYS A 122 7.17 14.11 5.18
C CYS A 122 7.69 13.37 3.95
N ARG A 123 6.78 12.95 3.05
CA ARG A 123 7.15 12.26 1.82
C ARG A 123 7.95 13.13 0.85
N ALA A 124 7.65 14.43 0.77
CA ALA A 124 8.40 15.34 -0.08
C ALA A 124 9.87 15.44 0.37
N GLU A 125 10.11 15.62 1.65
CA GLU A 125 11.45 15.66 2.22
C GLU A 125 12.18 14.32 2.08
N TYR A 126 11.50 13.23 2.37
CA TYR A 126 12.05 11.89 2.19
C TYR A 126 12.40 11.57 0.73
N HIS A 127 11.54 11.94 -0.23
CA HIS A 127 11.82 11.78 -1.66
C HIS A 127 13.06 12.53 -2.09
N LYS A 128 13.26 13.76 -1.57
CA LYS A 128 14.45 14.55 -1.83
C LYS A 128 15.71 13.84 -1.34
N ALA A 129 15.70 13.36 -0.10
CA ALA A 129 16.82 12.61 0.47
C ALA A 129 17.12 11.31 -0.29
N LEU A 130 16.08 10.54 -0.67
CA LEU A 130 16.25 9.35 -1.48
C LEU A 130 16.82 9.66 -2.87
N LYS A 131 16.33 10.72 -3.51
CA LYS A 131 16.83 11.15 -4.83
C LYS A 131 18.29 11.53 -4.75
N GLU A 132 18.69 12.27 -3.74
CA GLU A 132 20.09 12.65 -3.50
C GLU A 132 20.96 11.40 -3.28
N TYR A 133 20.55 10.50 -2.40
CA TYR A 133 21.26 9.27 -2.11
C TYR A 133 21.45 8.39 -3.34
N PHE A 134 20.38 8.10 -4.10
CA PHE A 134 20.47 7.25 -5.27
C PHE A 134 21.12 7.93 -6.48
N SER A 135 21.09 9.27 -6.57
CA SER A 135 21.76 10.01 -7.64
C SER A 135 23.28 9.85 -7.56
N SER A 136 23.85 9.81 -6.35
CA SER A 136 25.29 9.57 -6.16
C SER A 136 25.75 8.17 -6.61
N ARG A 137 24.80 7.23 -6.77
CA ARG A 137 25.03 5.83 -7.17
C ARG A 137 24.26 5.42 -8.42
N LYS A 138 23.87 6.41 -9.24
CA LYS A 138 23.01 6.21 -10.41
C LYS A 138 23.56 5.18 -11.39
N ASP A 139 24.86 5.16 -11.61
CA ASP A 139 25.51 4.28 -12.58
C ASP A 139 25.46 2.81 -12.15
N GLU A 140 25.39 2.55 -10.85
CA GLU A 140 25.29 1.21 -10.26
C GLU A 140 23.86 0.62 -10.30
N LEU A 141 22.84 1.48 -10.50
CA LEU A 141 21.44 1.06 -10.53
C LEU A 141 21.10 0.31 -11.83
N CYS A 142 20.19 -0.66 -11.75
CA CYS A 142 19.63 -1.27 -12.95
C CYS A 142 18.80 -0.27 -13.77
N ASP A 143 18.61 -0.51 -15.07
CA ASP A 143 17.96 0.43 -15.99
C ASP A 143 16.53 0.81 -15.55
N THR A 144 15.79 -0.13 -14.99
CA THR A 144 14.46 0.15 -14.41
C THR A 144 14.56 1.17 -13.27
N CYS A 145 15.55 1.03 -12.39
CA CYS A 145 15.75 1.93 -11.24
C CYS A 145 16.29 3.29 -11.65
N LYS A 146 17.12 3.37 -12.69
CA LYS A 146 17.53 4.64 -13.31
C LYS A 146 16.31 5.45 -13.76
N GLY A 147 15.33 4.77 -14.39
CA GLY A 147 14.06 5.40 -14.79
C GLY A 147 13.11 5.76 -13.64
N ARG A 148 13.23 5.07 -12.49
CA ARG A 148 12.43 5.35 -11.27
C ARG A 148 12.97 6.52 -10.46
N LEU A 149 14.26 6.82 -10.58
CA LEU A 149 14.95 7.84 -9.79
C LEU A 149 14.24 9.20 -9.85
N ASP A 150 13.77 9.60 -11.02
CA ASP A 150 13.10 10.89 -11.23
C ASP A 150 11.59 10.85 -10.96
N ARG A 151 10.95 9.68 -11.14
CA ARG A 151 9.50 9.54 -11.05
C ARG A 151 9.03 9.12 -9.68
N ASN A 152 9.69 8.12 -9.09
CA ASN A 152 9.32 7.56 -7.79
C ASN A 152 10.51 6.83 -7.17
N PRO A 153 11.44 7.51 -6.49
CA PRO A 153 12.63 6.92 -5.92
C PRO A 153 12.33 5.87 -4.83
N MET A 154 11.19 5.94 -4.14
CA MET A 154 10.78 4.94 -3.16
C MET A 154 10.65 3.54 -3.79
N ARG A 155 10.32 3.43 -5.08
CA ARG A 155 10.24 2.12 -5.77
C ARG A 155 11.60 1.48 -6.03
N ILE A 156 12.71 2.17 -5.79
CA ILE A 156 14.05 1.60 -5.86
C ILE A 156 14.28 0.69 -4.65
N LEU A 157 13.72 1.03 -3.49
CA LEU A 157 13.81 0.25 -2.26
C LEU A 157 13.22 -1.16 -2.42
N ASP A 158 12.18 -1.31 -3.27
CA ASP A 158 11.53 -2.59 -3.59
C ASP A 158 12.16 -3.31 -4.78
N CYS A 159 13.32 -2.91 -5.26
CA CYS A 159 13.90 -3.51 -6.45
C CYS A 159 14.35 -4.95 -6.19
N LYS A 160 13.97 -5.86 -7.08
CA LYS A 160 14.37 -7.27 -7.01
C LYS A 160 15.80 -7.55 -7.52
N SER A 161 16.46 -6.54 -8.13
CA SER A 161 17.86 -6.66 -8.53
C SER A 161 18.76 -6.75 -7.30
N PRO A 162 19.64 -7.75 -7.18
CA PRO A 162 20.54 -7.89 -6.03
C PRO A 162 21.39 -6.64 -5.78
N ILE A 163 21.90 -6.00 -6.84
CA ILE A 163 22.70 -4.79 -6.73
C ILE A 163 21.90 -3.63 -6.16
N CYS A 164 20.70 -3.38 -6.71
CA CYS A 164 19.83 -2.31 -6.21
C CYS A 164 19.38 -2.59 -4.77
N HIS A 165 19.15 -3.85 -4.41
CA HIS A 165 18.78 -4.24 -3.05
C HIS A 165 19.92 -3.95 -2.06
N GLU A 166 21.17 -4.27 -2.40
CA GLU A 166 22.31 -3.93 -1.56
C GLU A 166 22.49 -2.41 -1.39
N ILE A 167 22.35 -1.64 -2.47
CA ILE A 167 22.40 -0.19 -2.42
C ILE A 167 21.27 0.35 -1.51
N ALA A 168 20.08 -0.21 -1.61
CA ALA A 168 18.90 0.21 -0.82
C ALA A 168 19.07 0.01 0.70
N LYS A 169 19.91 -0.92 1.15
CA LYS A 169 20.16 -1.13 2.59
C LYS A 169 20.77 0.08 3.30
N GLY A 170 21.54 0.89 2.58
CA GLY A 170 22.13 2.12 3.13
C GLY A 170 21.31 3.39 2.85
N ALA A 171 20.14 3.27 2.25
CA ALA A 171 19.29 4.41 1.94
C ALA A 171 18.65 5.01 3.20
N PRO A 172 18.34 6.32 3.19
CA PRO A 172 17.55 6.95 4.23
C PRO A 172 16.23 6.20 4.47
N VAL A 173 15.73 6.18 5.70
CA VAL A 173 14.46 5.54 6.06
C VAL A 173 13.40 6.59 6.35
N VAL A 174 12.15 6.31 5.95
CA VAL A 174 11.06 7.30 6.02
C VAL A 174 10.74 7.77 7.44
N ILE A 175 10.93 6.92 8.43
CA ILE A 175 10.64 7.23 9.84
C ILE A 175 11.51 8.37 10.39
N ASP A 176 12.69 8.62 9.83
CA ASP A 176 13.57 9.72 10.22
C ASP A 176 13.09 11.09 9.68
N TYR A 177 12.16 11.08 8.74
CA TYR A 177 11.60 12.26 8.06
C TYR A 177 10.16 12.58 8.49
N LEU A 178 9.65 11.89 9.50
CA LEU A 178 8.30 12.14 10.02
C LEU A 178 8.25 13.48 10.74
N CYS A 179 7.24 14.30 10.43
CA CYS A 179 6.88 15.45 11.26
C CYS A 179 6.32 14.98 12.61
N ASP A 180 6.21 15.90 13.56
CA ASP A 180 5.79 15.56 14.92
C ASP A 180 4.40 14.90 14.94
N GLU A 181 3.43 15.40 14.19
CA GLU A 181 2.10 14.79 14.08
C GLU A 181 2.16 13.35 13.58
N CYS A 182 2.95 13.07 12.52
CA CYS A 182 3.06 11.74 11.97
C CYS A 182 3.82 10.79 12.90
N ARG A 183 4.78 11.30 13.65
CA ARG A 183 5.50 10.57 14.68
C ARG A 183 4.58 10.19 15.82
N GLU A 184 3.87 11.14 16.40
CA GLU A 184 2.89 10.92 17.46
C GLU A 184 1.80 9.94 17.03
N HIS A 185 1.27 10.09 15.81
CA HIS A 185 0.29 9.16 15.25
C HIS A 185 0.84 7.73 15.23
N PHE A 186 2.04 7.53 14.71
CA PHE A 186 2.66 6.21 14.60
C PHE A 186 2.99 5.62 15.98
N GLU A 187 3.43 6.43 16.93
CA GLU A 187 3.64 6.01 18.32
C GLU A 187 2.33 5.58 18.99
N MET A 188 1.24 6.29 18.72
CA MET A 188 -0.08 5.92 19.24
C MET A 188 -0.60 4.62 18.63
N VAL A 189 -0.40 4.37 17.33
CA VAL A 189 -0.71 3.06 16.71
C VAL A 189 0.03 1.94 17.45
N GLN A 190 1.34 2.11 17.67
CA GLN A 190 2.16 1.14 18.38
C GLN A 190 1.66 0.90 19.82
N LYS A 191 1.27 1.97 20.52
CA LYS A 191 0.71 1.89 21.88
C LYS A 191 -0.60 1.09 21.90
N TYR A 192 -1.49 1.30 20.93
CA TYR A 192 -2.74 0.56 20.84
C TYR A 192 -2.54 -0.91 20.48
N LEU A 193 -1.58 -1.24 19.62
CA LEU A 193 -1.23 -2.64 19.31
C LEU A 193 -0.65 -3.35 20.56
N LYS A 194 0.23 -2.70 21.29
CA LYS A 194 0.78 -3.24 22.54
C LYS A 194 -0.31 -3.46 23.60
N ALA A 195 -1.25 -2.54 23.73
CA ALA A 195 -2.37 -2.66 24.67
C ALA A 195 -3.29 -3.87 24.34
N GLN A 196 -3.31 -4.32 23.09
CA GLN A 196 -4.03 -5.50 22.64
C GLN A 196 -3.17 -6.77 22.61
N ASN A 197 -1.94 -6.71 23.12
CA ASN A 197 -0.96 -7.81 23.08
C ASN A 197 -0.67 -8.29 21.64
N ILE A 198 -0.69 -7.38 20.67
CA ILE A 198 -0.31 -7.65 19.29
C ILE A 198 1.17 -7.33 19.14
N GLU A 199 1.97 -8.36 18.91
CA GLU A 199 3.39 -8.23 18.63
C GLU A 199 3.60 -7.75 17.19
N TYR A 200 4.58 -6.88 16.99
CA TYR A 200 4.95 -6.35 15.68
C TYR A 200 6.44 -6.01 15.64
N THR A 201 6.97 -5.89 14.43
CA THR A 201 8.27 -5.28 14.16
C THR A 201 8.11 -4.05 13.29
N ILE A 202 8.98 -3.04 13.50
CA ILE A 202 9.01 -1.87 12.61
C ILE A 202 9.95 -2.21 11.47
N ASN A 203 9.41 -2.23 10.25
CA ASN A 203 10.20 -2.46 9.04
C ASN A 203 10.19 -1.20 8.16
N PRO A 204 11.27 -0.38 8.22
CA PRO A 204 11.34 0.86 7.46
C PRO A 204 11.42 0.67 5.94
N GLN A 205 11.58 -0.57 5.47
CA GLN A 205 11.58 -0.88 4.04
C GLN A 205 10.17 -1.07 3.45
N ILE A 206 9.13 -1.12 4.28
CA ILE A 206 7.75 -1.09 3.79
C ILE A 206 7.43 0.35 3.37
N VAL A 207 7.44 0.60 2.06
CA VAL A 207 7.29 1.96 1.51
C VAL A 207 6.05 2.15 0.64
N ARG A 208 5.18 1.15 0.57
CA ARG A 208 3.93 1.21 -0.20
C ARG A 208 2.90 0.20 0.31
N GLY A 209 1.62 0.55 0.14
CA GLY A 209 0.50 -0.36 0.43
C GLY A 209 0.09 -1.24 -0.76
N LEU A 210 0.23 -0.75 -1.99
CA LEU A 210 -0.15 -1.45 -3.23
C LEU A 210 0.91 -1.25 -4.32
#